data_e5b91be2850181ab2c9cb32676506236
#
_entry.id   e5b91be2850181ab2c9cb32676506236
#
_cell.length_a   1.000
_cell.length_b   1.000
_cell.length_c   1.000
_cell.angle_alpha   90.00
_cell.angle_beta   90.00
_cell.angle_gamma   90.00
#
_symmetry.space_group_name_H-M   'P 1'
#
loop_
_entity.id
_entity.type
_entity.pdbx_description
1 polymer ?
#
loop_
_entity_poly.entity_id
_entity_poly.type
_entity_poly.pdbx_seq_one_letter_code
_entity_poly.pdbx_strand_id
1 'polypeptide(L)'
;KGSVELIDKLHNSEELKIKTYIMLTDNEENFNHYVINLNGPIKTKKMNVRSFKFFADGSLGSRGACLINPYLDNQRTHGQLLQNIDTFNTKLKTLKLYGFQACTHAIGDSANRIITSSYANVLDGSNDLRWRIEHVQCITDKDIEKLGKHNIIPSVQPTHATSDFSWAIQRLGIKRLENCYRYDQLKNQNNLIALGTDFPVEKINPIHTFYAATYRKNYENKPLGGFQPNESLSRVDALKGMTIWAAIANFEENEKGSIEEGKAADLTILN
;
A
#
# COMPACT_ATOMS: atom_id res chain seq x y z
N LYS A 1 9.00 5.63 18.17
CA LYS A 1 8.59 5.36 19.57
C LYS A 1 7.73 6.50 20.10
N GLY A 2 8.24 7.71 20.28
CA GLY A 2 7.52 8.83 20.91
C GLY A 2 6.15 9.15 20.29
N SER A 3 5.98 9.04 18.97
CA SER A 3 4.67 9.22 18.32
C SER A 3 3.66 8.16 18.72
N VAL A 4 4.09 6.91 18.91
CA VAL A 4 3.21 5.81 19.36
C VAL A 4 2.75 6.06 20.79
N GLU A 5 3.66 6.47 21.68
CA GLU A 5 3.35 6.82 23.07
C GLU A 5 2.37 7.99 23.15
N LEU A 6 2.53 9.00 22.27
CA LEU A 6 1.59 10.12 22.17
C LEU A 6 0.19 9.67 21.71
N ILE A 7 0.11 8.83 20.67
CA ILE A 7 -1.15 8.29 20.17
C ILE A 7 -1.86 7.49 21.26
N ASP A 8 -1.13 6.64 21.98
CA ASP A 8 -1.68 5.85 23.09
C ASP A 8 -2.22 6.76 24.21
N LYS A 9 -1.47 7.80 24.58
CA LYS A 9 -1.92 8.82 25.55
C LYS A 9 -3.22 9.50 25.11
N LEU A 10 -3.31 9.92 23.83
CA LEU A 10 -4.50 10.56 23.27
C LEU A 10 -5.71 9.60 23.19
N HIS A 11 -5.48 8.31 22.98
CA HIS A 11 -6.52 7.29 23.06
C HIS A 11 -7.02 7.11 24.49
N ASN A 12 -6.12 7.09 25.48
CA ASN A 12 -6.45 6.90 26.88
C ASN A 12 -7.16 8.13 27.49
N SER A 13 -6.87 9.33 27.00
CA SER A 13 -7.58 10.58 27.38
C SER A 13 -8.87 10.81 26.58
N GLU A 14 -9.24 9.90 25.66
CA GLU A 14 -10.38 10.00 24.74
C GLU A 14 -10.36 11.20 23.78
N GLU A 15 -9.24 11.91 23.67
CA GLU A 15 -9.06 12.99 22.71
C GLU A 15 -8.96 12.48 21.26
N LEU A 16 -8.33 11.30 21.04
CA LEU A 16 -8.29 10.63 19.75
C LEU A 16 -9.34 9.50 19.71
N LYS A 17 -10.39 9.69 18.92
CA LYS A 17 -11.51 8.73 18.84
C LYS A 17 -11.37 7.68 17.75
N ILE A 18 -10.57 7.93 16.72
CA ILE A 18 -10.34 6.99 15.61
C ILE A 18 -9.42 5.85 16.05
N LYS A 19 -9.67 4.65 15.50
CA LYS A 19 -8.73 3.53 15.64
C LYS A 19 -7.54 3.71 14.71
N THR A 20 -6.35 3.32 15.16
CA THR A 20 -5.11 3.50 14.41
C THR A 20 -4.40 2.18 14.17
N TYR A 21 -4.00 1.94 12.93
CA TYR A 21 -3.00 0.94 12.57
C TYR A 21 -1.69 1.65 12.25
N ILE A 22 -0.63 1.33 12.98
CA ILE A 22 0.63 2.09 12.94
C ILE A 22 1.71 1.29 12.22
N MET A 23 2.32 1.93 11.22
CA MET A 23 3.55 1.49 10.61
C MET A 23 4.72 2.23 11.24
N LEU A 24 5.62 1.49 11.86
CA LEU A 24 6.83 2.04 12.47
C LEU A 24 7.84 2.45 11.39
N THR A 25 8.50 3.56 11.58
CA THR A 25 9.63 3.96 10.72
C THR A 25 10.75 2.93 10.83
N ASP A 26 11.35 2.57 9.68
CA ASP A 26 12.51 1.69 9.58
C ASP A 26 13.78 2.37 10.10
N ASN A 27 13.96 2.38 11.42
CA ASN A 27 15.15 2.87 12.09
C ASN A 27 15.55 1.95 13.24
N GLU A 28 16.79 2.10 13.68
CA GLU A 28 17.40 1.26 14.71
C GLU A 28 16.66 1.37 16.06
N GLU A 29 16.21 2.56 16.44
CA GLU A 29 15.46 2.78 17.70
C GLU A 29 14.18 1.94 17.74
N ASN A 30 13.39 1.97 16.66
CA ASN A 30 12.17 1.20 16.58
C ASN A 30 12.43 -0.31 16.51
N PHE A 31 13.43 -0.76 15.77
CA PHE A 31 13.82 -2.16 15.74
C PHE A 31 14.22 -2.67 17.12
N ASN A 32 15.10 -1.96 17.82
CA ASN A 32 15.54 -2.35 19.15
C ASN A 32 14.37 -2.36 20.15
N HIS A 33 13.51 -1.34 20.11
CA HIS A 33 12.40 -1.26 21.06
C HIS A 33 11.31 -2.31 20.79
N TYR A 34 10.75 -2.36 19.60
CA TYR A 34 9.58 -3.19 19.30
C TYR A 34 9.93 -4.64 18.98
N VAL A 35 11.02 -4.87 18.27
CA VAL A 35 11.40 -6.22 17.83
C VAL A 35 12.20 -6.92 18.90
N ILE A 36 13.26 -6.30 19.42
CA ILE A 36 14.18 -6.95 20.36
C ILE A 36 13.65 -6.91 21.79
N ASN A 37 13.26 -5.72 22.29
CA ASN A 37 12.89 -5.58 23.70
C ASN A 37 11.46 -6.02 23.99
N LEU A 38 10.49 -5.67 23.14
CA LEU A 38 9.07 -6.03 23.31
C LEU A 38 8.71 -7.38 22.68
N ASN A 39 9.57 -7.91 21.82
CA ASN A 39 9.44 -9.23 21.22
C ASN A 39 8.18 -9.46 20.40
N GLY A 40 7.63 -8.43 19.76
CA GLY A 40 6.48 -8.58 18.87
C GLY A 40 5.53 -7.38 18.78
N PRO A 41 4.49 -7.50 17.95
CA PRO A 41 3.47 -6.48 17.77
C PRO A 41 2.71 -6.15 19.06
N ILE A 42 2.26 -4.89 19.17
CA ILE A 42 1.43 -4.41 20.27
C ILE A 42 0.03 -4.12 19.76
N LYS A 43 -0.99 -4.59 20.48
CA LYS A 43 -2.37 -4.28 20.18
C LYS A 43 -3.12 -3.84 21.42
N THR A 44 -3.83 -2.72 21.32
CA THR A 44 -4.80 -2.24 22.31
C THR A 44 -6.18 -2.17 21.66
N LYS A 45 -7.21 -1.74 22.42
CA LYS A 45 -8.57 -1.57 21.87
C LYS A 45 -8.66 -0.61 20.69
N LYS A 46 -7.81 0.42 20.65
CA LYS A 46 -7.85 1.49 19.65
C LYS A 46 -6.58 1.58 18.78
N MET A 47 -5.53 0.84 19.09
CA MET A 47 -4.24 0.94 18.43
C MET A 47 -3.65 -0.43 18.12
N ASN A 48 -3.12 -0.59 16.90
CA ASN A 48 -2.41 -1.80 16.46
C ASN A 48 -1.06 -1.38 15.88
N VAL A 49 0.04 -1.72 16.56
CA VAL A 49 1.44 -1.44 16.15
C VAL A 49 2.04 -2.74 15.66
N ARG A 50 1.91 -3.03 14.35
CA ARG A 50 2.21 -4.37 13.82
C ARG A 50 3.09 -4.36 12.57
N SER A 51 3.46 -3.21 12.06
CA SER A 51 4.19 -3.14 10.80
C SER A 51 5.36 -2.15 10.82
N PHE A 52 6.30 -2.37 9.90
CA PHE A 52 7.38 -1.45 9.59
C PHE A 52 7.23 -0.89 8.18
N LYS A 53 7.38 0.44 8.04
CA LYS A 53 7.34 1.16 6.77
C LYS A 53 8.74 1.32 6.20
N PHE A 54 8.92 0.83 4.97
CA PHE A 54 10.11 0.99 4.16
C PHE A 54 9.82 1.82 2.91
N PHE A 55 10.86 2.38 2.32
CA PHE A 55 10.80 3.10 1.04
C PHE A 55 11.80 2.48 0.08
N ALA A 56 11.32 1.83 -0.98
CA ALA A 56 12.19 1.26 -2.00
C ALA A 56 12.73 2.32 -2.97
N ASP A 57 11.89 3.30 -3.32
CA ASP A 57 12.20 4.36 -4.28
C ASP A 57 11.44 5.65 -3.96
N GLY A 58 11.48 6.61 -4.87
CA GLY A 58 10.74 7.85 -4.80
C GLY A 58 9.52 7.89 -5.73
N SER A 59 8.93 9.08 -5.95
CA SER A 59 7.73 9.27 -6.77
C SER A 59 8.03 9.31 -8.27
N LEU A 60 7.02 8.95 -9.08
CA LEU A 60 7.11 8.99 -10.54
C LEU A 60 7.24 10.43 -11.07
N GLY A 61 6.48 11.36 -10.48
CA GLY A 61 6.46 12.76 -10.90
C GLY A 61 7.80 13.46 -10.77
N SER A 62 8.52 13.23 -9.69
CA SER A 62 9.87 13.78 -9.42
C SER A 62 10.99 13.04 -10.16
N ARG A 63 10.70 11.95 -10.87
CA ARG A 63 11.66 11.00 -11.46
C ARG A 63 12.53 10.29 -10.41
N GLY A 64 12.01 10.13 -9.19
CA GLY A 64 12.62 9.35 -8.12
C GLY A 64 12.25 7.87 -8.16
N ALA A 65 11.15 7.49 -8.81
CA ALA A 65 10.74 6.10 -8.96
C ALA A 65 11.77 5.30 -9.76
N CYS A 66 12.18 4.14 -9.23
CA CYS A 66 13.24 3.31 -9.81
C CYS A 66 12.68 2.44 -10.94
N LEU A 67 13.06 2.78 -12.18
CA LEU A 67 12.57 2.15 -13.41
C LEU A 67 13.60 1.21 -14.03
N ILE A 68 13.11 0.18 -14.74
CA ILE A 68 13.94 -0.74 -15.54
C ILE A 68 14.58 0.00 -16.70
N ASN A 69 13.83 0.86 -17.38
CA ASN A 69 14.30 1.69 -18.49
C ASN A 69 14.29 3.17 -18.11
N PRO A 70 15.15 4.02 -18.69
CA PRO A 70 15.20 5.46 -18.40
C PRO A 70 13.84 6.12 -18.56
N TYR A 71 13.62 7.24 -17.86
CA TYR A 71 12.48 8.10 -18.09
C TYR A 71 12.41 8.57 -19.55
N LEU A 72 11.21 8.62 -20.14
CA LEU A 72 11.06 9.04 -21.53
C LEU A 72 11.53 10.49 -21.74
N ASP A 73 11.19 11.35 -20.81
CA ASP A 73 11.52 12.78 -20.84
C ASP A 73 12.86 13.11 -20.18
N ASN A 74 13.61 12.12 -19.71
CA ASN A 74 14.97 12.26 -19.21
C ASN A 74 15.76 10.95 -19.29
N GLN A 75 16.39 10.70 -20.44
CA GLN A 75 17.14 9.49 -20.72
C GLN A 75 18.41 9.28 -19.86
N ARG A 76 18.73 10.24 -18.98
CA ARG A 76 19.92 10.18 -18.11
C ARG A 76 19.63 9.57 -16.74
N THR A 77 18.39 9.24 -16.44
CA THR A 77 18.01 8.70 -15.14
C THR A 77 16.99 7.56 -15.25
N HIS A 78 17.15 6.60 -14.37
CA HIS A 78 16.19 5.52 -14.09
C HIS A 78 15.46 5.73 -12.74
N GLY A 79 15.63 6.89 -12.10
CA GLY A 79 15.28 7.07 -10.70
C GLY A 79 16.32 6.45 -9.78
N GLN A 80 15.94 6.18 -8.53
CA GLN A 80 16.88 5.72 -7.51
C GLN A 80 16.25 4.67 -6.61
N LEU A 81 16.98 3.57 -6.38
CA LEU A 81 16.67 2.63 -5.31
C LEU A 81 17.22 3.18 -3.99
N LEU A 82 16.37 3.30 -2.97
CA LEU A 82 16.71 3.88 -1.66
C LEU A 82 17.18 2.82 -0.65
N GLN A 83 16.98 1.52 -0.94
CA GLN A 83 17.33 0.42 -0.05
C GLN A 83 18.66 -0.21 -0.41
N ASN A 84 19.47 -0.50 0.60
CA ASN A 84 20.50 -1.52 0.50
C ASN A 84 19.83 -2.89 0.64
N ILE A 85 19.86 -3.71 -0.40
CA ILE A 85 19.06 -4.95 -0.47
C ILE A 85 19.49 -6.00 0.53
N ASP A 86 20.78 -6.11 0.85
CA ASP A 86 21.27 -7.09 1.82
C ASP A 86 20.79 -6.74 3.23
N THR A 87 20.91 -5.47 3.61
CA THR A 87 20.39 -4.96 4.89
C THR A 87 18.86 -5.11 4.95
N PHE A 88 18.15 -4.76 3.87
CA PHE A 88 16.70 -4.91 3.77
C PHE A 88 16.27 -6.37 3.96
N ASN A 89 16.89 -7.31 3.25
CA ASN A 89 16.59 -8.74 3.39
C ASN A 89 16.86 -9.27 4.80
N THR A 90 17.90 -8.79 5.46
CA THR A 90 18.19 -9.14 6.87
C THR A 90 17.06 -8.65 7.79
N LYS A 91 16.61 -7.40 7.63
CA LYS A 91 15.48 -6.85 8.38
C LYS A 91 14.20 -7.64 8.12
N LEU A 92 13.90 -7.99 6.86
CA LEU A 92 12.73 -8.79 6.51
C LEU A 92 12.70 -10.16 7.23
N LYS A 93 13.83 -10.86 7.27
CA LYS A 93 13.95 -12.13 8.01
C LYS A 93 13.65 -11.94 9.49
N THR A 94 14.16 -10.86 10.07
CA THR A 94 13.90 -10.50 11.47
C THR A 94 12.40 -10.20 11.67
N LEU A 95 11.76 -9.40 10.82
CA LEU A 95 10.33 -9.11 10.92
C LEU A 95 9.46 -10.36 10.81
N LYS A 96 9.81 -11.29 9.91
CA LYS A 96 9.14 -12.59 9.80
C LYS A 96 9.21 -13.37 11.13
N LEU A 97 10.41 -13.44 11.73
CA LEU A 97 10.62 -14.16 12.98
C LEU A 97 9.78 -13.63 14.14
N TYR A 98 9.60 -12.31 14.21
CA TYR A 98 8.87 -11.63 15.29
C TYR A 98 7.41 -11.32 14.97
N GLY A 99 6.89 -11.79 13.83
CA GLY A 99 5.48 -11.63 13.44
C GLY A 99 5.06 -10.23 13.02
N PHE A 100 6.02 -9.38 12.62
CA PHE A 100 5.74 -8.06 12.08
C PHE A 100 5.45 -8.12 10.58
N GLN A 101 4.56 -7.23 10.14
CA GLN A 101 4.29 -6.99 8.73
C GLN A 101 5.33 -6.01 8.15
N ALA A 102 5.87 -6.30 6.98
CA ALA A 102 6.62 -5.34 6.19
C ALA A 102 5.68 -4.62 5.20
N CYS A 103 5.75 -3.29 5.17
CA CYS A 103 4.98 -2.41 4.28
C CYS A 103 5.97 -1.54 3.51
N THR A 104 6.21 -1.84 2.22
CA THR A 104 7.23 -1.15 1.44
C THR A 104 6.62 -0.31 0.33
N HIS A 105 6.91 0.99 0.32
CA HIS A 105 6.63 1.86 -0.80
C HIS A 105 7.45 1.42 -2.03
N ALA A 106 6.79 1.14 -3.14
CA ALA A 106 7.42 0.87 -4.41
C ALA A 106 6.56 1.37 -5.58
N ILE A 107 7.09 2.33 -6.34
CA ILE A 107 6.40 2.98 -7.46
C ILE A 107 6.94 2.49 -8.80
N GLY A 108 8.25 2.51 -9.00
CA GLY A 108 8.86 2.07 -10.26
C GLY A 108 8.80 0.56 -10.46
N ASP A 109 8.78 0.14 -11.73
CA ASP A 109 8.75 -1.28 -12.11
C ASP A 109 10.00 -2.05 -11.68
N SER A 110 11.16 -1.40 -11.61
CA SER A 110 12.38 -1.98 -11.05
C SER A 110 12.28 -2.14 -9.54
N ALA A 111 11.79 -1.11 -8.82
CA ALA A 111 11.58 -1.18 -7.37
C ALA A 111 10.59 -2.29 -7.02
N ASN A 112 9.42 -2.34 -7.69
CA ASN A 112 8.43 -3.38 -7.48
C ASN A 112 9.01 -4.78 -7.71
N ARG A 113 9.81 -4.97 -8.78
CA ARG A 113 10.50 -6.25 -9.05
C ARG A 113 11.43 -6.67 -7.91
N ILE A 114 12.25 -5.74 -7.44
CA ILE A 114 13.23 -6.01 -6.37
C ILE A 114 12.51 -6.35 -5.05
N ILE A 115 11.52 -5.54 -4.65
CA ILE A 115 10.79 -5.75 -3.40
C ILE A 115 9.96 -7.02 -3.44
N THR A 116 9.23 -7.27 -4.54
CA THR A 116 8.47 -8.51 -4.72
C THR A 116 9.37 -9.74 -4.63
N SER A 117 10.57 -9.68 -5.23
CA SER A 117 11.54 -10.79 -5.17
C SER A 117 12.12 -10.97 -3.77
N SER A 118 12.45 -9.89 -3.06
CA SER A 118 12.92 -9.95 -1.68
C SER A 118 11.86 -10.54 -0.74
N TYR A 119 10.60 -10.12 -0.89
CA TYR A 119 9.48 -10.67 -0.13
C TYR A 119 9.27 -12.16 -0.43
N ALA A 120 9.23 -12.53 -1.72
CA ALA A 120 9.04 -13.92 -2.13
C ALA A 120 10.10 -14.86 -1.55
N ASN A 121 11.37 -14.43 -1.53
CA ASN A 121 12.48 -15.20 -0.98
C ASN A 121 12.37 -15.40 0.54
N VAL A 122 11.82 -14.42 1.26
CA VAL A 122 11.67 -14.52 2.72
C VAL A 122 10.38 -15.23 3.13
N LEU A 123 9.27 -14.97 2.43
CA LEU A 123 7.96 -15.56 2.74
C LEU A 123 7.86 -17.04 2.38
N ASP A 124 8.57 -17.47 1.34
CA ASP A 124 8.67 -18.88 0.92
C ASP A 124 7.30 -19.53 0.65
N GLY A 125 6.52 -18.93 -0.25
CA GLY A 125 5.21 -19.42 -0.66
C GLY A 125 4.03 -18.73 0.06
N SER A 126 2.88 -19.40 0.06
CA SER A 126 1.66 -18.89 0.67
C SER A 126 1.79 -18.80 2.19
N ASN A 127 1.38 -17.66 2.76
CA ASN A 127 1.54 -17.35 4.18
C ASN A 127 0.47 -16.36 4.65
N ASP A 128 0.37 -16.12 5.96
CA ASP A 128 -0.55 -15.14 6.56
C ASP A 128 0.20 -13.97 7.26
N LEU A 129 1.40 -13.63 6.77
CA LEU A 129 2.13 -12.45 7.27
C LEU A 129 1.61 -11.15 6.68
N ARG A 130 0.80 -11.21 5.62
CA ARG A 130 0.09 -10.10 4.99
C ARG A 130 1.00 -8.92 4.65
N TRP A 131 2.24 -9.20 4.25
CA TRP A 131 3.16 -8.15 3.85
C TRP A 131 2.62 -7.39 2.67
N ARG A 132 2.84 -6.07 2.64
CA ARG A 132 2.24 -5.18 1.64
C ARG A 132 3.31 -4.48 0.83
N ILE A 133 2.96 -4.22 -0.42
CA ILE A 133 3.64 -3.20 -1.22
C ILE A 133 2.66 -2.03 -1.38
N GLU A 134 3.08 -0.87 -0.89
CA GLU A 134 2.31 0.37 -0.99
C GLU A 134 2.54 0.96 -2.39
N HIS A 135 1.47 1.44 -3.00
CA HIS A 135 1.34 1.98 -4.34
C HIS A 135 1.34 0.91 -5.43
N VAL A 136 2.30 0.02 -5.55
CA VAL A 136 2.44 -0.96 -6.65
C VAL A 136 2.15 -0.26 -7.99
N GLN A 137 2.69 0.95 -8.17
CA GLN A 137 2.19 1.86 -9.20
C GLN A 137 2.52 1.39 -10.61
N CYS A 138 3.76 0.93 -10.86
CA CYS A 138 4.19 0.32 -12.13
C CYS A 138 4.77 -1.07 -11.85
N ILE A 139 4.23 -2.11 -12.48
CA ILE A 139 4.62 -3.49 -12.22
C ILE A 139 4.47 -4.36 -13.47
N THR A 140 5.38 -5.32 -13.68
CA THR A 140 5.31 -6.25 -14.81
C THR A 140 4.44 -7.46 -14.52
N ASP A 141 3.96 -8.16 -15.56
CA ASP A 141 3.11 -9.36 -15.41
C ASP A 141 3.75 -10.42 -14.50
N LYS A 142 5.04 -10.70 -14.74
CA LYS A 142 5.78 -11.69 -13.94
C LYS A 142 5.87 -11.34 -12.46
N ASP A 143 5.89 -10.05 -12.14
CA ASP A 143 5.98 -9.59 -10.76
C ASP A 143 4.59 -9.55 -10.10
N ILE A 144 3.50 -9.30 -10.88
CA ILE A 144 2.11 -9.47 -10.41
C ILE A 144 1.85 -10.93 -9.99
N GLU A 145 2.24 -11.91 -10.81
CA GLU A 145 2.08 -13.33 -10.49
C GLU A 145 2.75 -13.73 -9.16
N LYS A 146 3.92 -13.15 -8.87
CA LYS A 146 4.61 -13.38 -7.60
C LYS A 146 3.83 -12.83 -6.39
N LEU A 147 3.14 -11.68 -6.54
CA LEU A 147 2.32 -11.14 -5.45
C LEU A 147 1.29 -12.18 -5.00
N GLY A 148 0.52 -12.74 -5.93
CA GLY A 148 -0.50 -13.76 -5.61
C GLY A 148 0.11 -15.04 -5.04
N LYS A 149 1.20 -15.53 -5.63
CA LYS A 149 1.88 -16.76 -5.17
C LYS A 149 2.35 -16.68 -3.71
N HIS A 150 2.72 -15.51 -3.23
CA HIS A 150 3.28 -15.31 -1.90
C HIS A 150 2.36 -14.51 -0.97
N ASN A 151 1.08 -14.34 -1.32
CA ASN A 151 0.09 -13.57 -0.55
C ASN A 151 0.57 -12.15 -0.18
N ILE A 152 1.32 -11.51 -1.08
CA ILE A 152 1.78 -10.12 -0.90
C ILE A 152 0.63 -9.19 -1.29
N ILE A 153 0.15 -8.40 -0.36
CA ILE A 153 -1.04 -7.55 -0.54
C ILE A 153 -0.68 -6.26 -1.28
N PRO A 154 -1.32 -5.97 -2.44
CA PRO A 154 -1.24 -4.65 -3.04
C PRO A 154 -2.09 -3.65 -2.24
N SER A 155 -1.47 -2.54 -1.83
CA SER A 155 -2.10 -1.45 -1.10
C SER A 155 -1.98 -0.17 -1.92
N VAL A 156 -3.06 0.23 -2.58
CA VAL A 156 -3.02 1.23 -3.65
C VAL A 156 -3.93 2.43 -3.37
N GLN A 157 -3.68 3.51 -4.11
CA GLN A 157 -4.42 4.76 -4.03
C GLN A 157 -5.04 5.07 -5.40
N PRO A 158 -6.31 4.75 -5.63
CA PRO A 158 -6.96 4.98 -6.91
C PRO A 158 -6.91 6.42 -7.42
N THR A 159 -6.89 7.39 -6.51
CA THR A 159 -6.76 8.81 -6.83
C THR A 159 -5.43 9.15 -7.52
N HIS A 160 -4.33 8.44 -7.23
CA HIS A 160 -3.06 8.64 -7.92
C HIS A 160 -3.18 8.43 -9.44
N ALA A 161 -3.91 7.40 -9.88
CA ALA A 161 -4.14 7.19 -11.32
C ALA A 161 -4.84 8.38 -11.98
N THR A 162 -5.75 9.01 -11.26
CA THR A 162 -6.58 10.10 -11.77
C THR A 162 -6.03 11.50 -11.50
N SER A 163 -5.00 11.64 -10.69
CA SER A 163 -4.20 12.87 -10.59
C SER A 163 -3.00 12.85 -11.53
N ASP A 164 -2.40 11.67 -11.78
CA ASP A 164 -1.19 11.52 -12.56
C ASP A 164 -1.44 11.44 -14.08
N PHE A 165 -2.66 11.10 -14.53
CA PHE A 165 -2.96 10.79 -15.93
C PHE A 165 -2.46 11.83 -16.93
N SER A 166 -2.46 13.10 -16.55
CA SER A 166 -2.12 14.21 -17.44
C SER A 166 -0.62 14.33 -17.76
N TRP A 167 0.23 13.80 -16.86
CA TRP A 167 1.68 13.94 -16.98
C TRP A 167 2.44 12.59 -16.97
N ALA A 168 1.84 11.51 -16.48
CA ALA A 168 2.50 10.20 -16.39
C ALA A 168 2.97 9.69 -17.77
N ILE A 169 2.23 9.98 -18.83
CA ILE A 169 2.60 9.67 -20.22
C ILE A 169 3.90 10.32 -20.63
N GLN A 170 4.20 11.53 -20.14
CA GLN A 170 5.45 12.23 -20.43
C GLN A 170 6.63 11.53 -19.76
N ARG A 171 6.43 10.93 -18.60
CA ARG A 171 7.46 10.19 -17.86
C ARG A 171 7.77 8.83 -18.48
N LEU A 172 6.77 8.10 -18.95
CA LEU A 172 6.89 6.69 -19.35
C LEU A 172 6.63 6.42 -20.83
N GLY A 173 5.82 7.25 -21.50
CA GLY A 173 5.24 6.95 -22.79
C GLY A 173 4.06 5.96 -22.68
N ILE A 174 3.22 5.92 -23.73
CA ILE A 174 1.97 5.13 -23.75
C ILE A 174 2.22 3.66 -23.39
N LYS A 175 3.18 3.02 -24.08
CA LYS A 175 3.43 1.57 -23.96
C LYS A 175 3.83 1.13 -22.54
N ARG A 176 4.66 1.90 -21.85
CA ARG A 176 5.06 1.58 -20.47
C ARG A 176 3.99 1.93 -19.45
N LEU A 177 3.18 2.95 -19.76
CA LEU A 177 2.08 3.36 -18.90
C LEU A 177 0.99 2.28 -18.78
N GLU A 178 0.85 1.39 -19.77
CA GLU A 178 -0.04 0.22 -19.71
C GLU A 178 0.30 -0.73 -18.56
N ASN A 179 1.55 -0.71 -18.08
CA ASN A 179 1.99 -1.51 -16.93
C ASN A 179 1.88 -0.76 -15.59
N CYS A 180 1.18 0.36 -15.55
CA CYS A 180 1.01 1.14 -14.32
C CYS A 180 -0.47 1.28 -13.97
N TYR A 181 -0.77 1.44 -12.66
CA TYR A 181 -2.13 1.61 -12.13
C TYR A 181 -3.08 0.43 -12.46
N ARG A 182 -2.58 -0.79 -12.44
CA ARG A 182 -3.23 -2.04 -12.89
C ARG A 182 -4.12 -2.65 -11.79
N TYR A 183 -5.12 -1.92 -11.33
CA TYR A 183 -5.86 -2.27 -10.12
C TYR A 183 -6.74 -3.52 -10.27
N ASP A 184 -7.39 -3.71 -11.43
CA ASP A 184 -8.18 -4.94 -11.66
C ASP A 184 -7.28 -6.17 -11.73
N GLN A 185 -6.16 -6.08 -12.41
CA GLN A 185 -5.21 -7.20 -12.49
C GLN A 185 -4.59 -7.54 -11.13
N LEU A 186 -4.21 -6.52 -10.33
CA LEU A 186 -3.70 -6.71 -8.97
C LEU A 186 -4.75 -7.37 -8.07
N LYS A 187 -6.01 -6.91 -8.13
CA LYS A 187 -7.13 -7.52 -7.40
C LYS A 187 -7.37 -8.96 -7.83
N ASN A 188 -7.38 -9.25 -9.13
CA ASN A 188 -7.63 -10.59 -9.66
C ASN A 188 -6.54 -11.58 -9.23
N GLN A 189 -5.27 -11.16 -9.17
CA GLN A 189 -4.16 -12.01 -8.77
C GLN A 189 -4.24 -12.45 -7.30
N ASN A 190 -4.69 -11.58 -6.41
CA ASN A 190 -4.74 -11.83 -4.97
C ASN A 190 -6.15 -12.07 -4.42
N ASN A 191 -7.20 -11.90 -5.23
CA ASN A 191 -8.59 -11.80 -4.79
C ASN A 191 -8.80 -10.76 -3.68
N LEU A 192 -7.87 -9.81 -3.57
CA LEU A 192 -7.81 -8.77 -2.55
C LEU A 192 -6.95 -7.61 -3.03
N ILE A 193 -7.41 -6.38 -2.77
CA ILE A 193 -6.65 -5.14 -2.94
C ILE A 193 -7.07 -4.15 -1.84
N ALA A 194 -6.12 -3.61 -1.09
CA ALA A 194 -6.42 -2.59 -0.09
C ALA A 194 -6.38 -1.20 -0.72
N LEU A 195 -7.39 -0.38 -0.44
CA LEU A 195 -7.51 0.98 -0.98
C LEU A 195 -7.35 2.03 0.12
N GLY A 196 -6.60 3.07 -0.19
CA GLY A 196 -6.38 4.21 0.71
C GLY A 196 -6.28 5.52 -0.05
N THR A 197 -6.11 6.63 0.67
CA THR A 197 -5.98 7.98 0.10
C THR A 197 -4.53 8.45 0.02
N ASP A 198 -3.65 7.93 0.87
CA ASP A 198 -2.30 8.47 1.10
C ASP A 198 -2.32 9.95 1.51
N PHE A 199 -3.35 10.34 2.31
CA PHE A 199 -3.43 11.69 2.86
C PHE A 199 -2.14 12.05 3.66
N PRO A 200 -1.52 13.22 3.47
CA PRO A 200 -2.03 14.41 2.76
C PRO A 200 -1.59 14.53 1.28
N VAL A 201 -1.00 13.49 0.67
CA VAL A 201 -0.62 13.52 -0.75
C VAL A 201 -1.87 13.70 -1.62
N GLU A 202 -2.91 12.94 -1.33
CA GLU A 202 -4.24 13.10 -1.92
C GLU A 202 -5.25 13.63 -0.89
N LYS A 203 -6.44 14.05 -1.35
CA LYS A 203 -7.50 14.50 -0.46
C LYS A 203 -7.99 13.38 0.44
N ILE A 204 -8.29 13.69 1.70
CA ILE A 204 -8.75 12.73 2.70
C ILE A 204 -10.12 12.10 2.40
N ASN A 205 -10.95 12.72 1.54
CA ASN A 205 -12.31 12.25 1.26
C ASN A 205 -12.33 10.87 0.58
N PRO A 206 -12.81 9.79 1.26
CA PRO A 206 -12.78 8.44 0.72
C PRO A 206 -13.72 8.25 -0.49
N ILE A 207 -14.69 9.12 -0.70
CA ILE A 207 -15.58 9.06 -1.88
C ILE A 207 -14.78 9.34 -3.16
N HIS A 208 -13.73 10.16 -3.10
CA HIS A 208 -12.83 10.35 -4.25
C HIS A 208 -12.08 9.07 -4.59
N THR A 209 -11.63 8.32 -3.58
CA THR A 209 -11.00 7.00 -3.77
C THR A 209 -11.97 6.02 -4.45
N PHE A 210 -13.21 5.93 -3.96
CA PHE A 210 -14.25 5.10 -4.56
C PHE A 210 -14.51 5.48 -6.01
N TYR A 211 -14.67 6.78 -6.29
CA TYR A 211 -14.96 7.29 -7.63
C TYR A 211 -13.80 7.01 -8.60
N ALA A 212 -12.56 7.28 -8.17
CA ALA A 212 -11.37 6.99 -8.96
C ALA A 212 -11.18 5.49 -9.22
N ALA A 213 -11.47 4.63 -8.24
CA ALA A 213 -11.38 3.18 -8.39
C ALA A 213 -12.39 2.63 -9.42
N THR A 214 -13.62 3.16 -9.43
CA THR A 214 -14.73 2.62 -10.23
C THR A 214 -14.85 3.26 -11.61
N TYR A 215 -14.64 4.57 -11.71
CA TYR A 215 -14.82 5.33 -12.95
C TYR A 215 -13.52 5.77 -13.61
N ARG A 216 -12.39 5.59 -12.91
CA ARG A 216 -11.07 6.01 -13.40
C ARG A 216 -11.00 7.49 -13.78
N LYS A 217 -11.73 8.32 -13.02
CA LYS A 217 -11.85 9.76 -13.20
C LYS A 217 -11.62 10.50 -11.89
N ASN A 218 -11.11 11.72 -11.99
CA ASN A 218 -11.00 12.60 -10.85
C ASN A 218 -12.34 13.26 -10.50
N TYR A 219 -12.40 14.02 -9.41
CA TYR A 219 -13.62 14.73 -8.95
C TYR A 219 -14.12 15.80 -9.93
N GLU A 220 -13.33 16.19 -10.94
CA GLU A 220 -13.72 17.05 -12.06
C GLU A 220 -14.29 16.25 -13.25
N ASN A 221 -14.49 14.94 -13.07
CA ASN A 221 -14.98 14.02 -14.09
C ASN A 221 -14.02 13.86 -15.29
N LYS A 222 -12.70 13.97 -15.04
CA LYS A 222 -11.64 13.84 -16.06
C LYS A 222 -10.76 12.61 -15.79
N PRO A 223 -10.15 12.01 -16.85
CA PRO A 223 -10.39 12.29 -18.26
C PRO A 223 -11.74 11.74 -18.74
N LEU A 224 -12.26 12.27 -19.87
CA LEU A 224 -13.42 11.68 -20.55
C LEU A 224 -13.16 10.21 -20.87
N GLY A 225 -14.13 9.34 -20.58
CA GLY A 225 -13.98 7.88 -20.75
C GLY A 225 -13.21 7.18 -19.62
N GLY A 226 -12.54 7.92 -18.73
CA GLY A 226 -11.71 7.37 -17.67
C GLY A 226 -10.27 7.06 -18.12
N PHE A 227 -9.33 7.13 -17.18
CA PHE A 227 -7.93 6.76 -17.41
C PHE A 227 -7.75 5.23 -17.27
N GLN A 228 -7.37 4.54 -18.36
CA GLN A 228 -7.26 3.07 -18.40
C GLN A 228 -8.54 2.39 -17.85
N PRO A 229 -9.71 2.56 -18.49
CA PRO A 229 -10.99 2.10 -17.94
C PRO A 229 -11.06 0.59 -17.72
N ASN A 230 -10.25 -0.21 -18.44
CA ASN A 230 -10.15 -1.66 -18.26
C ASN A 230 -9.56 -2.07 -16.90
N GLU A 231 -8.88 -1.16 -16.21
CA GLU A 231 -8.31 -1.36 -14.88
C GLU A 231 -9.23 -0.81 -13.76
N SER A 232 -10.49 -0.51 -14.08
CA SER A 232 -11.48 -0.11 -13.08
C SER A 232 -11.92 -1.29 -12.22
N LEU A 233 -12.13 -1.04 -10.94
CA LEU A 233 -12.73 -2.01 -10.03
C LEU A 233 -14.26 -1.96 -10.14
N SER A 234 -14.92 -3.10 -9.88
CA SER A 234 -16.36 -3.08 -9.66
C SER A 234 -16.70 -2.23 -8.42
N ARG A 235 -17.93 -1.72 -8.33
CA ARG A 235 -18.37 -0.96 -7.13
C ARG A 235 -18.25 -1.80 -5.86
N VAL A 236 -18.53 -3.10 -5.95
CA VAL A 236 -18.43 -4.03 -4.83
C VAL A 236 -16.97 -4.22 -4.42
N ASP A 237 -16.06 -4.42 -5.38
CA ASP A 237 -14.63 -4.59 -5.09
C ASP A 237 -14.03 -3.30 -4.52
N ALA A 238 -14.40 -2.12 -5.05
CA ALA A 238 -13.97 -0.84 -4.51
C ALA A 238 -14.44 -0.66 -3.05
N LEU A 239 -15.71 -0.98 -2.73
CA LEU A 239 -16.20 -0.94 -1.35
C LEU A 239 -15.45 -1.94 -0.46
N LYS A 240 -15.24 -3.18 -0.91
CA LYS A 240 -14.46 -4.16 -0.15
C LYS A 240 -13.02 -3.68 0.08
N GLY A 241 -12.38 -3.09 -0.93
CA GLY A 241 -11.03 -2.54 -0.83
C GLY A 241 -10.89 -1.44 0.21
N MET A 242 -11.92 -0.62 0.37
CA MET A 242 -11.98 0.45 1.37
C MET A 242 -12.42 -0.02 2.76
N THR A 243 -12.94 -1.24 2.90
CA THR A 243 -13.51 -1.75 4.13
C THR A 243 -12.89 -3.09 4.56
N ILE A 244 -13.52 -4.22 4.22
CA ILE A 244 -13.07 -5.53 4.72
C ILE A 244 -11.68 -5.93 4.24
N TRP A 245 -11.29 -5.62 2.99
CA TRP A 245 -9.95 -5.95 2.50
C TRP A 245 -8.87 -5.08 3.14
N ALA A 246 -9.18 -3.81 3.42
CA ALA A 246 -8.28 -2.96 4.22
C ALA A 246 -8.16 -3.48 5.67
N ALA A 247 -9.25 -3.96 6.26
CA ALA A 247 -9.23 -4.59 7.59
C ALA A 247 -8.41 -5.89 7.59
N ILE A 248 -8.54 -6.74 6.55
CA ILE A 248 -7.70 -7.94 6.36
C ILE A 248 -6.23 -7.55 6.27
N ALA A 249 -5.89 -6.52 5.48
CA ALA A 249 -4.51 -6.06 5.35
C ALA A 249 -3.91 -5.58 6.69
N ASN A 250 -4.74 -5.21 7.66
CA ASN A 250 -4.36 -4.74 8.99
C ASN A 250 -4.56 -5.77 10.11
N PHE A 251 -4.92 -7.04 9.81
CA PHE A 251 -5.26 -8.07 10.82
C PHE A 251 -6.41 -7.66 11.74
N GLU A 252 -7.42 -6.99 11.20
CA GLU A 252 -8.54 -6.42 11.96
C GLU A 252 -9.92 -6.83 11.39
N GLU A 253 -9.95 -7.80 10.47
CA GLU A 253 -11.17 -8.27 9.81
C GLU A 253 -12.19 -8.89 10.74
N ASN A 254 -11.76 -9.41 11.89
CA ASN A 254 -12.65 -9.94 12.93
C ASN A 254 -13.26 -8.85 13.82
N GLU A 255 -12.82 -7.61 13.69
CA GLU A 255 -13.22 -6.50 14.54
C GLU A 255 -13.99 -5.41 13.78
N LYS A 256 -13.73 -5.26 12.47
CA LYS A 256 -14.31 -4.22 11.63
C LYS A 256 -14.22 -4.56 10.13
N GLY A 257 -14.79 -3.70 9.29
CA GLY A 257 -14.69 -3.80 7.82
C GLY A 257 -15.88 -4.48 7.16
N SER A 258 -16.77 -5.10 7.91
CA SER A 258 -18.05 -5.64 7.43
C SER A 258 -19.15 -5.46 8.47
N ILE A 259 -20.40 -5.51 8.04
CA ILE A 259 -21.59 -5.43 8.92
C ILE A 259 -21.93 -6.84 9.34
N GLU A 260 -21.38 -7.27 10.45
CA GLU A 260 -21.54 -8.61 11.03
C GLU A 260 -21.69 -8.50 12.56
N GLU A 261 -22.43 -9.44 13.16
CA GLU A 261 -22.59 -9.51 14.60
C GLU A 261 -21.23 -9.67 15.30
N GLY A 262 -21.02 -8.92 16.38
CA GLY A 262 -19.79 -8.92 17.17
C GLY A 262 -18.71 -7.95 16.68
N LYS A 263 -18.84 -7.37 15.49
CA LYS A 263 -17.91 -6.33 14.99
C LYS A 263 -18.29 -4.92 15.46
N ALA A 264 -17.32 -4.03 15.45
CA ALA A 264 -17.55 -2.64 15.80
C ALA A 264 -18.54 -1.97 14.83
N ALA A 265 -19.50 -1.24 15.38
CA ALA A 265 -20.50 -0.49 14.61
C ALA A 265 -19.92 0.87 14.11
N ASP A 266 -18.74 0.84 13.49
CA ASP A 266 -18.14 1.99 12.83
C ASP A 266 -18.79 2.13 11.45
N LEU A 267 -19.94 2.81 11.37
CA LEU A 267 -20.80 2.88 10.20
C LEU A 267 -20.79 4.29 9.57
N THR A 268 -20.83 4.32 8.25
CA THR A 268 -21.07 5.56 7.49
C THR A 268 -22.39 5.43 6.75
N ILE A 269 -23.29 6.38 6.97
CA ILE A 269 -24.58 6.47 6.27
C ILE A 269 -24.39 7.46 5.12
N LEU A 270 -24.70 7.01 3.90
CA LEU A 270 -24.63 7.80 2.68
C LEU A 270 -26.04 8.14 2.22
N ASN A 271 -26.22 9.38 1.70
CA ASN A 271 -27.47 9.83 1.06
C ASN A 271 -27.52 9.39 -0.40
#